data_22a416b5584d0fdc393b674289564ff8
#
_entry.id   22a416b5584d0fdc393b674289564ff8
#
_cell.length_a   1.000
_cell.length_b   1.000
_cell.length_c   1.000
_cell.angle_alpha   90.00
_cell.angle_beta   90.00
_cell.angle_gamma   90.00
#
_symmetry.space_group_name_H-M   'P 1'
#
loop_
_entity.id
_entity.type
_entity.pdbx_description
1 polymer ?
#
loop_
_entity_poly.entity_id
_entity_poly.type
_entity_poly.pdbx_seq_one_letter_code
_entity_poly.pdbx_strand_id
1 'polypeptide(L)'
;MISKRLYLISISVFFLSALVVWSLAGNVQLLTARYSQDSLTRIGYMPSWAVKASALEFHGLAADFFLLNSFTWVGMKIGDHEDLTRDEWQELAAILDRITDLDPRFWDPYLFAEMMLSWQAGLIDEANRLLTKAAEANPDDYRPLYFLGFNEFYFRKDAAKAAPYLRQAALKPGAPGFLKGLAARFSLYGNQTLAGIIFLRGLIQQTSDEKTRRYLEKRLKALEIVYTLEKAVKEYKKRFQKYPKNLDALIQAGIIDNLPEDPYGGKFVVLENGRVYTTSELLEKR
;
A
#
# COMPACT_ATOMS: atom_id res chain seq x y z
N MET A 1 -58.71 -40.91 24.74
CA MET A 1 -57.40 -41.65 24.77
C MET A 1 -56.55 -41.52 23.50
N ILE A 2 -57.16 -41.42 22.35
CA ILE A 2 -56.47 -41.30 21.04
C ILE A 2 -55.65 -39.98 20.93
N SER A 3 -56.10 -38.85 21.48
CA SER A 3 -55.42 -37.56 21.36
C SER A 3 -54.08 -37.50 22.13
N LYS A 4 -53.90 -38.11 23.26
CA LYS A 4 -52.66 -38.16 24.02
C LYS A 4 -51.55 -38.97 23.32
N ARG A 5 -51.93 -40.08 22.69
CA ARG A 5 -50.97 -40.88 21.91
C ARG A 5 -50.49 -40.15 20.63
N LEU A 6 -51.38 -39.47 19.94
CA LEU A 6 -51.05 -38.65 18.78
C LEU A 6 -50.10 -37.51 19.14
N TYR A 7 -50.34 -36.87 20.30
CA TYR A 7 -49.49 -35.79 20.79
C TYR A 7 -48.08 -36.27 21.13
N LEU A 8 -47.96 -37.40 21.82
CA LEU A 8 -46.68 -38.04 22.13
C LEU A 8 -45.90 -38.47 20.84
N ILE A 9 -46.58 -39.01 19.86
CA ILE A 9 -45.96 -39.35 18.58
C ILE A 9 -45.44 -38.11 17.84
N SER A 10 -46.22 -37.02 17.80
CA SER A 10 -45.80 -35.74 17.17
C SER A 10 -44.57 -35.17 17.84
N ILE A 11 -44.52 -35.19 19.17
CA ILE A 11 -43.35 -34.73 19.96
C ILE A 11 -42.13 -35.58 19.64
N SER A 12 -42.28 -36.92 19.63
CA SER A 12 -41.16 -37.81 19.34
C SER A 12 -40.63 -37.62 17.91
N VAL A 13 -41.50 -37.43 16.92
CA VAL A 13 -41.11 -37.13 15.53
C VAL A 13 -40.40 -35.80 15.44
N PHE A 14 -40.86 -34.77 16.15
CA PHE A 14 -40.19 -33.49 16.20
C PHE A 14 -38.77 -33.56 16.79
N PHE A 15 -38.59 -34.23 17.94
CA PHE A 15 -37.26 -34.41 18.52
C PHE A 15 -36.34 -35.27 17.65
N LEU A 16 -36.87 -36.32 17.00
CA LEU A 16 -36.10 -37.15 16.10
C LEU A 16 -35.65 -36.35 14.85
N SER A 17 -36.54 -35.54 14.28
CA SER A 17 -36.21 -34.67 13.14
C SER A 17 -35.18 -33.60 13.52
N ALA A 18 -35.33 -32.98 14.70
CA ALA A 18 -34.38 -32.01 15.23
C ALA A 18 -32.97 -32.62 15.45
N LEU A 19 -32.92 -33.85 15.95
CA LEU A 19 -31.66 -34.59 16.17
C LEU A 19 -30.99 -34.97 14.85
N VAL A 20 -31.77 -35.38 13.85
CA VAL A 20 -31.27 -35.64 12.47
C VAL A 20 -30.75 -34.37 11.82
N VAL A 21 -31.48 -33.26 11.91
CA VAL A 21 -31.05 -31.97 11.39
C VAL A 21 -29.74 -31.49 12.09
N TRP A 22 -29.65 -31.62 13.42
CA TRP A 22 -28.45 -31.24 14.16
C TRP A 22 -27.23 -32.10 13.79
N SER A 23 -27.41 -33.42 13.66
CA SER A 23 -26.35 -34.34 13.21
C SER A 23 -25.89 -34.07 11.77
N LEU A 24 -26.84 -33.80 10.85
CA LEU A 24 -26.53 -33.42 9.47
C LEU A 24 -25.83 -32.06 9.39
N ALA A 25 -26.27 -31.06 10.18
CA ALA A 25 -25.67 -29.74 10.20
C ALA A 25 -24.19 -29.77 10.57
N GLY A 26 -23.81 -30.56 11.60
CA GLY A 26 -22.41 -30.73 11.98
C GLY A 26 -21.56 -31.36 10.87
N ASN A 27 -22.07 -32.40 10.21
CA ASN A 27 -21.38 -33.04 9.10
C ASN A 27 -21.28 -32.12 7.86
N VAL A 28 -22.34 -31.37 7.56
CA VAL A 28 -22.35 -30.40 6.46
C VAL A 28 -21.32 -29.29 6.71
N GLN A 29 -21.25 -28.75 7.94
CA GLN A 29 -20.25 -27.72 8.27
C GLN A 29 -18.81 -28.23 8.06
N LEU A 30 -18.48 -29.42 8.53
CA LEU A 30 -17.16 -30.03 8.35
C LEU A 30 -16.84 -30.31 6.88
N LEU A 31 -17.81 -30.83 6.11
CA LEU A 31 -17.65 -31.07 4.69
C LEU A 31 -17.53 -29.75 3.91
N THR A 32 -18.32 -28.74 4.25
CA THR A 32 -18.27 -27.43 3.59
C THR A 32 -16.95 -26.73 3.88
N ALA A 33 -16.42 -26.79 5.11
CA ALA A 33 -15.12 -26.22 5.45
C ALA A 33 -13.98 -26.88 4.68
N ARG A 34 -13.95 -28.23 4.62
CA ARG A 34 -12.94 -28.98 3.84
C ARG A 34 -13.07 -28.70 2.34
N TYR A 35 -14.28 -28.73 1.80
CA TYR A 35 -14.53 -28.47 0.38
C TYR A 35 -14.19 -27.03 -0.01
N SER A 36 -14.47 -26.07 0.86
CA SER A 36 -14.12 -24.66 0.67
C SER A 36 -12.62 -24.45 0.62
N GLN A 37 -11.86 -25.09 1.50
CA GLN A 37 -10.40 -25.03 1.52
C GLN A 37 -9.79 -25.65 0.27
N ASP A 38 -10.21 -26.87 -0.09
CA ASP A 38 -9.74 -27.56 -1.30
C ASP A 38 -10.09 -26.79 -2.59
N SER A 39 -11.28 -26.16 -2.65
CA SER A 39 -11.68 -25.37 -3.81
C SER A 39 -10.88 -24.06 -3.91
N LEU A 40 -10.56 -23.45 -2.77
CA LEU A 40 -9.75 -22.24 -2.72
C LEU A 40 -8.32 -22.50 -3.22
N THR A 41 -7.70 -23.55 -2.74
CA THR A 41 -6.36 -23.98 -3.19
C THR A 41 -6.33 -24.25 -4.69
N ARG A 42 -7.33 -24.95 -5.22
CA ARG A 42 -7.41 -25.25 -6.64
C ARG A 42 -7.49 -24.01 -7.51
N ILE A 43 -8.22 -22.96 -7.10
CA ILE A 43 -8.35 -21.74 -7.92
C ILE A 43 -6.99 -21.06 -8.16
N GLY A 44 -6.08 -21.08 -7.19
CA GLY A 44 -4.73 -20.51 -7.33
C GLY A 44 -3.93 -21.16 -8.46
N TYR A 45 -4.13 -22.45 -8.70
CA TYR A 45 -3.43 -23.20 -9.76
C TYR A 45 -4.14 -23.18 -11.12
N MET A 46 -5.40 -22.73 -11.18
CA MET A 46 -6.14 -22.66 -12.45
C MET A 46 -5.68 -21.46 -13.28
N PRO A 47 -5.61 -21.59 -14.61
CA PRO A 47 -5.38 -20.43 -15.48
C PRO A 47 -6.58 -19.47 -15.44
N SER A 48 -6.34 -18.16 -15.57
CA SER A 48 -7.36 -17.10 -15.51
C SER A 48 -8.60 -17.37 -16.38
N TRP A 49 -8.40 -17.85 -17.60
CA TRP A 49 -9.51 -18.12 -18.51
C TRP A 49 -10.45 -19.22 -17.99
N ALA A 50 -9.89 -20.24 -17.31
CA ALA A 50 -10.71 -21.34 -16.76
C ALA A 50 -11.50 -20.88 -15.53
N VAL A 51 -10.89 -20.03 -14.68
CA VAL A 51 -11.59 -19.42 -13.53
C VAL A 51 -12.74 -18.53 -14.02
N LYS A 52 -12.50 -17.68 -15.03
CA LYS A 52 -13.56 -16.85 -15.65
C LYS A 52 -14.66 -17.70 -16.27
N ALA A 53 -14.30 -18.75 -17.01
CA ALA A 53 -15.28 -19.63 -17.63
C ALA A 53 -16.14 -20.37 -16.59
N SER A 54 -15.56 -20.77 -15.44
CA SER A 54 -16.30 -21.44 -14.37
C SER A 54 -17.26 -20.50 -13.64
N ALA A 55 -16.95 -19.22 -13.55
CA ALA A 55 -17.79 -18.20 -12.94
C ALA A 55 -18.93 -17.73 -13.87
N LEU A 56 -18.88 -18.10 -15.14
CA LEU A 56 -19.83 -17.64 -16.17
C LEU A 56 -19.92 -16.11 -16.19
N GLU A 57 -21.12 -15.55 -16.02
CA GLU A 57 -21.38 -14.10 -15.92
C GLU A 57 -21.34 -13.56 -14.47
N PHE A 58 -21.15 -14.43 -13.47
CA PHE A 58 -21.15 -14.06 -12.05
C PHE A 58 -19.76 -13.78 -11.50
N HIS A 59 -18.90 -13.14 -12.28
CA HIS A 59 -17.49 -12.89 -11.91
C HIS A 59 -17.34 -12.14 -10.57
N GLY A 60 -18.12 -11.06 -10.35
CA GLY A 60 -18.08 -10.30 -9.10
C GLY A 60 -18.48 -11.15 -7.89
N LEU A 61 -19.59 -11.92 -8.00
CA LEU A 61 -20.05 -12.82 -6.93
C LEU A 61 -19.00 -13.90 -6.61
N ALA A 62 -18.38 -14.47 -7.65
CA ALA A 62 -17.31 -15.45 -7.48
C ALA A 62 -16.07 -14.81 -6.81
N ALA A 63 -15.70 -13.58 -7.17
CA ALA A 63 -14.62 -12.85 -6.55
C ALA A 63 -14.87 -12.60 -5.05
N ASP A 64 -16.08 -12.14 -4.69
CA ASP A 64 -16.50 -11.98 -3.29
C ASP A 64 -16.42 -13.29 -2.51
N PHE A 65 -16.98 -14.35 -3.08
CA PHE A 65 -16.98 -15.68 -2.45
C PHE A 65 -15.56 -16.19 -2.16
N PHE A 66 -14.65 -16.10 -3.13
CA PHE A 66 -13.28 -16.56 -2.94
C PHE A 66 -12.50 -15.65 -1.98
N LEU A 67 -12.76 -14.34 -1.96
CA LEU A 67 -12.14 -13.44 -1.00
C LEU A 67 -12.57 -13.76 0.43
N LEU A 68 -13.87 -13.98 0.68
CA LEU A 68 -14.38 -14.36 2.00
C LEU A 68 -13.79 -15.69 2.48
N ASN A 69 -13.65 -16.66 1.58
CA ASN A 69 -12.98 -17.92 1.90
C ASN A 69 -11.49 -17.71 2.22
N SER A 70 -10.80 -16.80 1.52
CA SER A 70 -9.41 -16.44 1.82
C SER A 70 -9.27 -15.81 3.20
N PHE A 71 -10.17 -14.91 3.59
CA PHE A 71 -10.22 -14.34 4.95
C PHE A 71 -10.44 -15.43 6.00
N THR A 72 -11.37 -16.34 5.75
CA THR A 72 -11.68 -17.45 6.67
C THR A 72 -10.48 -18.38 6.83
N TRP A 73 -9.83 -18.74 5.74
CA TRP A 73 -8.65 -19.62 5.76
C TRP A 73 -7.50 -18.99 6.56
N VAL A 74 -7.11 -17.76 6.25
CA VAL A 74 -6.05 -17.04 6.97
C VAL A 74 -6.46 -16.83 8.44
N GLY A 75 -7.73 -16.44 8.68
CA GLY A 75 -8.24 -16.20 10.02
C GLY A 75 -8.25 -17.45 10.91
N MET A 76 -8.55 -18.62 10.36
CA MET A 76 -8.45 -19.90 11.10
C MET A 76 -7.01 -20.22 11.47
N LYS A 77 -6.05 -20.09 10.53
CA LYS A 77 -4.63 -20.30 10.81
C LYS A 77 -4.13 -19.40 11.93
N ILE A 78 -4.43 -18.10 11.85
CA ILE A 78 -4.04 -17.14 12.91
C ILE A 78 -4.75 -17.47 14.24
N GLY A 79 -6.02 -17.86 14.21
CA GLY A 79 -6.80 -18.21 15.40
C GLY A 79 -6.28 -19.46 16.12
N ASP A 80 -5.77 -20.42 15.36
CA ASP A 80 -5.16 -21.65 15.89
C ASP A 80 -3.68 -21.45 16.29
N HIS A 81 -3.18 -20.21 16.23
CA HIS A 81 -1.77 -19.86 16.47
C HIS A 81 -0.78 -20.62 15.57
N GLU A 82 -1.20 -20.96 14.38
CA GLU A 82 -0.36 -21.56 13.35
C GLU A 82 0.21 -20.46 12.44
N ASP A 83 1.53 -20.40 12.33
CA ASP A 83 2.18 -19.55 11.33
C ASP A 83 2.02 -20.19 9.94
N LEU A 84 1.58 -19.41 8.97
CA LEU A 84 1.54 -19.88 7.59
C LEU A 84 2.98 -20.11 7.09
N THR A 85 3.17 -21.22 6.40
CA THR A 85 4.42 -21.52 5.71
C THR A 85 4.62 -20.60 4.51
N ARG A 86 5.85 -20.54 3.99
CA ARG A 86 6.14 -19.76 2.78
C ARG A 86 5.32 -20.21 1.58
N ASP A 87 5.10 -21.50 1.45
CA ASP A 87 4.31 -22.08 0.34
C ASP A 87 2.84 -21.68 0.45
N GLU A 88 2.27 -21.70 1.66
CA GLU A 88 0.89 -21.23 1.91
C GLU A 88 0.73 -19.73 1.61
N TRP A 89 1.74 -18.90 1.92
CA TRP A 89 1.72 -17.48 1.53
C TRP A 89 1.78 -17.28 0.01
N GLN A 90 2.57 -18.08 -0.71
CA GLN A 90 2.62 -18.04 -2.16
C GLN A 90 1.30 -18.53 -2.78
N GLU A 91 0.68 -19.53 -2.17
CA GLU A 91 -0.66 -20.01 -2.54
C GLU A 91 -1.70 -18.89 -2.37
N LEU A 92 -1.71 -18.20 -1.24
CA LEU A 92 -2.57 -17.03 -1.02
C LEU A 92 -2.34 -15.96 -2.10
N ALA A 93 -1.11 -15.67 -2.45
CA ALA A 93 -0.79 -14.71 -3.51
C ALA A 93 -1.38 -15.14 -4.86
N ALA A 94 -1.29 -16.43 -5.20
CA ALA A 94 -1.88 -16.98 -6.41
C ALA A 94 -3.41 -16.95 -6.41
N ILE A 95 -4.04 -17.24 -5.28
CA ILE A 95 -5.50 -17.16 -5.11
C ILE A 95 -5.97 -15.71 -5.30
N LEU A 96 -5.32 -14.74 -4.64
CA LEU A 96 -5.67 -13.32 -4.75
C LEU A 96 -5.48 -12.80 -6.19
N ASP A 97 -4.47 -13.30 -6.90
CA ASP A 97 -4.29 -12.99 -8.31
C ASP A 97 -5.46 -13.49 -9.17
N ARG A 98 -5.99 -14.70 -8.91
CA ARG A 98 -7.17 -15.23 -9.61
C ARG A 98 -8.45 -14.45 -9.25
N ILE A 99 -8.60 -14.05 -7.99
CA ILE A 99 -9.73 -13.21 -7.56
C ILE A 99 -9.72 -11.87 -8.31
N THR A 100 -8.56 -11.25 -8.43
CA THR A 100 -8.40 -9.99 -9.17
C THR A 100 -8.47 -10.17 -10.70
N ASP A 101 -8.33 -11.38 -11.23
CA ASP A 101 -8.65 -11.68 -12.63
C ASP A 101 -10.16 -11.71 -12.87
N LEU A 102 -10.96 -12.19 -11.88
CA LEU A 102 -12.42 -12.21 -11.95
C LEU A 102 -13.00 -10.79 -11.95
N ASP A 103 -12.59 -9.97 -10.99
CA ASP A 103 -12.97 -8.57 -10.92
C ASP A 103 -11.75 -7.66 -10.70
N PRO A 104 -11.14 -7.15 -11.78
CA PRO A 104 -9.94 -6.33 -11.70
C PRO A 104 -10.12 -4.97 -11.00
N ARG A 105 -11.36 -4.50 -10.83
CA ARG A 105 -11.66 -3.23 -10.15
C ARG A 105 -12.03 -3.40 -8.69
N PHE A 106 -12.21 -4.60 -8.22
CA PHE A 106 -12.51 -4.92 -6.84
C PHE A 106 -11.26 -4.67 -5.97
N TRP A 107 -11.30 -3.60 -5.17
CA TRP A 107 -10.14 -3.13 -4.40
C TRP A 107 -9.73 -4.04 -3.24
N ASP A 108 -10.69 -4.63 -2.53
CA ASP A 108 -10.43 -5.34 -1.27
C ASP A 108 -9.44 -6.51 -1.38
N PRO A 109 -9.44 -7.34 -2.45
CA PRO A 109 -8.41 -8.37 -2.65
C PRO A 109 -6.99 -7.78 -2.72
N TYR A 110 -6.81 -6.62 -3.35
CA TYR A 110 -5.51 -5.96 -3.45
C TYR A 110 -5.05 -5.41 -2.11
N LEU A 111 -5.97 -4.80 -1.35
CA LEU A 111 -5.68 -4.33 0.00
C LEU A 111 -5.32 -5.49 0.94
N PHE A 112 -6.05 -6.60 0.85
CA PHE A 112 -5.76 -7.80 1.63
C PHE A 112 -4.41 -8.41 1.26
N ALA A 113 -4.10 -8.46 -0.04
CA ALA A 113 -2.79 -8.87 -0.53
C ALA A 113 -1.68 -7.98 0.05
N GLU A 114 -1.84 -6.67 0.01
CA GLU A 114 -0.89 -5.72 0.58
C GLU A 114 -0.65 -5.98 2.06
N MET A 115 -1.72 -6.12 2.85
CA MET A 115 -1.62 -6.34 4.30
C MET A 115 -0.99 -7.71 4.64
N MET A 116 -1.37 -8.75 3.93
CA MET A 116 -0.90 -10.11 4.26
C MET A 116 0.47 -10.40 3.65
N LEU A 117 0.66 -10.12 2.37
CA LEU A 117 1.91 -10.47 1.68
C LEU A 117 3.06 -9.55 2.08
N SER A 118 2.83 -8.22 2.18
CA SER A 118 3.90 -7.28 2.54
C SER A 118 4.26 -7.35 4.02
N TRP A 119 3.26 -7.33 4.92
CA TRP A 119 3.50 -7.18 6.35
C TRP A 119 3.70 -8.49 7.09
N GLN A 120 2.98 -9.53 6.73
CA GLN A 120 3.06 -10.82 7.42
C GLN A 120 4.07 -11.76 6.76
N ALA A 121 4.01 -11.88 5.42
CA ALA A 121 4.83 -12.83 4.67
C ALA A 121 6.17 -12.27 4.19
N GLY A 122 6.36 -10.94 4.12
CA GLY A 122 7.54 -10.33 3.51
C GLY A 122 7.65 -10.54 2.00
N LEU A 123 6.55 -10.92 1.33
CA LEU A 123 6.46 -11.16 -0.11
C LEU A 123 6.14 -9.84 -0.85
N ILE A 124 7.06 -8.89 -0.78
CA ILE A 124 6.86 -7.53 -1.31
C ILE A 124 6.71 -7.52 -2.83
N ASP A 125 7.39 -8.42 -3.54
CA ASP A 125 7.32 -8.50 -4.99
C ASP A 125 5.94 -8.96 -5.48
N GLU A 126 5.35 -9.94 -4.81
CA GLU A 126 4.02 -10.45 -5.09
C GLU A 126 2.95 -9.38 -4.80
N ALA A 127 3.06 -8.68 -3.66
CA ALA A 127 2.18 -7.57 -3.33
C ALA A 127 2.29 -6.45 -4.37
N ASN A 128 3.50 -6.04 -4.75
CA ASN A 128 3.73 -5.00 -5.76
C ASN A 128 3.21 -5.41 -7.15
N ARG A 129 3.31 -6.69 -7.52
CA ARG A 129 2.75 -7.20 -8.76
C ARG A 129 1.22 -7.04 -8.80
N LEU A 130 0.55 -7.39 -7.71
CA LEU A 130 -0.91 -7.21 -7.58
C LEU A 130 -1.30 -5.72 -7.56
N LEU A 131 -0.57 -4.88 -6.84
CA LEU A 131 -0.81 -3.43 -6.83
C LEU A 131 -0.62 -2.79 -8.21
N THR A 132 0.35 -3.28 -9.00
CA THR A 132 0.56 -2.83 -10.39
C THR A 132 -0.66 -3.19 -11.25
N LYS A 133 -1.14 -4.44 -11.13
CA LYS A 133 -2.38 -4.89 -11.78
C LYS A 133 -3.59 -4.02 -11.39
N ALA A 134 -3.70 -3.63 -10.11
CA ALA A 134 -4.74 -2.72 -9.64
C ALA A 134 -4.64 -1.32 -10.28
N ALA A 135 -3.42 -0.77 -10.39
CA ALA A 135 -3.20 0.53 -11.03
C ALA A 135 -3.55 0.53 -12.53
N GLU A 136 -3.30 -0.58 -13.21
CA GLU A 136 -3.67 -0.77 -14.63
C GLU A 136 -5.19 -0.93 -14.81
N ALA A 137 -5.85 -1.69 -13.93
CA ALA A 137 -7.28 -1.92 -13.99
C ALA A 137 -8.13 -0.69 -13.63
N ASN A 138 -7.62 0.17 -12.74
CA ASN A 138 -8.29 1.39 -12.30
C ASN A 138 -7.32 2.58 -12.30
N PRO A 139 -7.04 3.17 -13.48
CA PRO A 139 -6.03 4.22 -13.64
C PRO A 139 -6.29 5.50 -12.83
N ASP A 140 -7.53 5.74 -12.41
CA ASP A 140 -7.91 6.93 -11.63
C ASP A 140 -7.79 6.71 -10.12
N ASP A 141 -7.57 5.48 -9.65
CA ASP A 141 -7.40 5.19 -8.24
C ASP A 141 -5.96 5.51 -7.78
N TYR A 142 -5.85 6.34 -6.73
CA TYR A 142 -4.53 6.70 -6.18
C TYR A 142 -3.94 5.60 -5.28
N ARG A 143 -4.77 4.73 -4.72
CA ARG A 143 -4.41 3.75 -3.68
C ARG A 143 -3.32 2.77 -4.11
N PRO A 144 -3.40 2.14 -5.29
CA PRO A 144 -2.35 1.22 -5.73
C PRO A 144 -0.98 1.91 -5.82
N LEU A 145 -0.92 3.08 -6.41
CA LEU A 145 0.33 3.85 -6.54
C LEU A 145 0.85 4.33 -5.17
N TYR A 146 -0.04 4.67 -4.25
CA TYR A 146 0.34 5.00 -2.88
C TYR A 146 1.03 3.83 -2.19
N PHE A 147 0.45 2.63 -2.23
CA PHE A 147 1.04 1.44 -1.61
C PHE A 147 2.31 0.97 -2.30
N LEU A 148 2.42 1.05 -3.64
CA LEU A 148 3.68 0.83 -4.36
C LEU A 148 4.79 1.75 -3.86
N GLY A 149 4.50 3.05 -3.73
CA GLY A 149 5.46 4.00 -3.16
C GLY A 149 5.79 3.73 -1.70
N PHE A 150 4.80 3.34 -0.91
CA PHE A 150 5.01 2.95 0.49
C PHE A 150 5.93 1.73 0.60
N ASN A 151 5.71 0.68 -0.18
CA ASN A 151 6.49 -0.55 -0.18
C ASN A 151 7.96 -0.29 -0.56
N GLU A 152 8.20 0.50 -1.60
CA GLU A 152 9.57 0.88 -1.99
C GLU A 152 10.28 1.65 -0.86
N PHE A 153 9.59 2.56 -0.18
CA PHE A 153 10.18 3.32 0.91
C PHE A 153 10.35 2.50 2.19
N TYR A 154 9.27 1.86 2.65
CA TYR A 154 9.23 1.25 3.97
C TYR A 154 9.99 -0.08 4.03
N PHE A 155 9.70 -0.98 3.10
CA PHE A 155 10.31 -2.32 3.09
C PHE A 155 11.66 -2.36 2.36
N ARG A 156 11.77 -1.66 1.22
CA ARG A 156 12.99 -1.69 0.40
C ARG A 156 13.96 -0.56 0.71
N LYS A 157 13.57 0.42 1.55
CA LYS A 157 14.36 1.60 1.90
C LYS A 157 14.81 2.42 0.68
N ASP A 158 14.06 2.36 -0.41
CA ASP A 158 14.35 3.03 -1.68
C ASP A 158 13.42 4.23 -1.92
N ALA A 159 13.78 5.38 -1.32
CA ALA A 159 13.02 6.62 -1.50
C ALA A 159 13.06 7.12 -2.96
N ALA A 160 14.08 6.74 -3.74
CA ALA A 160 14.20 7.17 -5.14
C ALA A 160 13.15 6.47 -6.01
N LYS A 161 12.87 5.20 -5.76
CA LYS A 161 11.78 4.47 -6.44
C LYS A 161 10.41 4.82 -5.87
N ALA A 162 10.31 5.12 -4.58
CA ALA A 162 9.06 5.53 -3.95
C ALA A 162 8.52 6.87 -4.49
N ALA A 163 9.40 7.85 -4.69
CA ALA A 163 9.01 9.22 -5.03
C ALA A 163 8.15 9.34 -6.31
N PRO A 164 8.47 8.70 -7.46
CA PRO A 164 7.64 8.77 -8.65
C PRO A 164 6.25 8.17 -8.46
N TYR A 165 6.10 7.06 -7.75
CA TYR A 165 4.80 6.47 -7.43
C TYR A 165 3.94 7.43 -6.62
N LEU A 166 4.50 8.04 -5.58
CA LEU A 166 3.77 8.98 -4.72
C LEU A 166 3.40 10.27 -5.46
N ARG A 167 4.25 10.77 -6.38
CA ARG A 167 3.88 11.92 -7.22
C ARG A 167 2.70 11.59 -8.13
N GLN A 168 2.69 10.41 -8.75
CA GLN A 168 1.58 9.98 -9.58
C GLN A 168 0.31 9.78 -8.75
N ALA A 169 0.38 9.14 -7.59
CA ALA A 169 -0.74 8.97 -6.67
C ALA A 169 -1.36 10.31 -6.27
N ALA A 170 -0.52 11.32 -5.94
CA ALA A 170 -0.97 12.63 -5.50
C ALA A 170 -1.71 13.45 -6.59
N LEU A 171 -1.58 13.05 -7.87
CA LEU A 171 -2.26 13.68 -9.01
C LEU A 171 -3.59 13.00 -9.37
N LYS A 172 -3.90 11.84 -8.77
CA LYS A 172 -5.12 11.10 -9.08
C LYS A 172 -6.36 11.76 -8.45
N PRO A 173 -7.55 11.59 -9.06
CA PRO A 173 -8.80 12.04 -8.49
C PRO A 173 -9.02 11.50 -7.07
N GLY A 174 -9.56 12.33 -6.16
CA GLY A 174 -9.82 11.93 -4.78
C GLY A 174 -8.57 11.66 -3.91
N ALA A 175 -7.36 11.89 -4.42
CA ALA A 175 -6.15 11.71 -3.65
C ALA A 175 -6.11 12.66 -2.42
N PRO A 176 -5.85 12.14 -1.21
CA PRO A 176 -5.77 12.96 -0.01
C PRO A 176 -4.70 14.06 -0.11
N GLY A 177 -5.00 15.24 0.42
CA GLY A 177 -4.11 16.40 0.32
C GLY A 177 -2.70 16.16 0.91
N PHE A 178 -2.56 15.30 1.91
CA PHE A 178 -1.27 14.97 2.51
C PHE A 178 -0.30 14.30 1.52
N LEU A 179 -0.81 13.59 0.49
CA LEU A 179 0.03 12.92 -0.51
C LEU A 179 0.90 13.90 -1.29
N LYS A 180 0.42 15.13 -1.53
CA LYS A 180 1.18 16.18 -2.20
C LYS A 180 2.47 16.52 -1.43
N GLY A 181 2.33 16.67 -0.11
CA GLY A 181 3.47 16.92 0.76
C GLY A 181 4.39 15.72 0.92
N LEU A 182 3.82 14.52 1.00
CA LEU A 182 4.57 13.27 1.11
C LEU A 182 5.42 13.03 -0.14
N ALA A 183 4.85 13.21 -1.34
CA ALA A 183 5.54 13.09 -2.61
C ALA A 183 6.72 14.06 -2.75
N ALA A 184 6.54 15.31 -2.30
CA ALA A 184 7.62 16.30 -2.29
C ALA A 184 8.76 15.90 -1.34
N ARG A 185 8.43 15.42 -0.13
CA ARG A 185 9.42 14.97 0.84
C ARG A 185 10.20 13.75 0.34
N PHE A 186 9.53 12.78 -0.27
CA PHE A 186 10.23 11.61 -0.82
C PHE A 186 11.06 11.94 -2.06
N SER A 187 10.67 12.98 -2.83
CA SER A 187 11.53 13.52 -3.88
C SER A 187 12.85 14.05 -3.33
N LEU A 188 12.82 14.71 -2.16
CA LEU A 188 14.04 15.13 -1.44
C LEU A 188 14.84 13.88 -1.00
N TYR A 189 14.23 12.96 -0.29
CA TYR A 189 14.90 11.76 0.23
C TYR A 189 15.47 10.88 -0.88
N GLY A 190 14.79 10.79 -2.02
CA GLY A 190 15.21 10.05 -3.21
C GLY A 190 16.26 10.76 -4.07
N ASN A 191 16.84 11.89 -3.63
CA ASN A 191 17.76 12.72 -4.41
C ASN A 191 17.14 13.24 -5.73
N GLN A 192 15.86 13.53 -5.71
CA GLN A 192 15.06 14.04 -6.83
C GLN A 192 14.50 15.42 -6.51
N THR A 193 15.29 16.29 -5.83
CA THR A 193 14.87 17.60 -5.33
C THR A 193 14.27 18.46 -6.44
N LEU A 194 14.89 18.50 -7.62
CA LEU A 194 14.37 19.25 -8.77
C LEU A 194 13.00 18.72 -9.24
N ALA A 195 12.81 17.40 -9.29
CA ALA A 195 11.51 16.81 -9.64
C ALA A 195 10.42 17.17 -8.61
N GLY A 196 10.78 17.21 -7.33
CA GLY A 196 9.89 17.69 -6.28
C GLY A 196 9.51 19.17 -6.43
N ILE A 197 10.46 20.03 -6.82
CA ILE A 197 10.22 21.45 -7.10
C ILE A 197 9.26 21.62 -8.30
N ILE A 198 9.51 20.93 -9.41
CA ILE A 198 8.65 20.98 -10.61
C ILE A 198 7.23 20.51 -10.26
N PHE A 199 7.11 19.41 -9.51
CA PHE A 199 5.84 18.88 -9.05
C PHE A 199 5.05 19.89 -8.20
N LEU A 200 5.71 20.52 -7.19
CA LEU A 200 5.05 21.51 -6.32
C LEU A 200 4.62 22.76 -7.08
N ARG A 201 5.45 23.26 -8.02
CA ARG A 201 5.10 24.41 -8.86
C ARG A 201 3.84 24.12 -9.70
N GLY A 202 3.74 22.94 -10.30
CA GLY A 202 2.56 22.53 -11.04
C GLY A 202 1.30 22.46 -10.17
N LEU A 203 1.40 21.94 -8.94
CA LEU A 203 0.30 21.89 -7.99
C LEU A 203 -0.15 23.29 -7.53
N ILE A 204 0.77 24.21 -7.27
CA ILE A 204 0.46 25.59 -6.84
C ILE A 204 -0.33 26.32 -7.94
N GLN A 205 0.04 26.16 -9.22
CA GLN A 205 -0.67 26.77 -10.33
C GLN A 205 -2.12 26.26 -10.47
N GLN A 206 -2.38 25.01 -10.10
CA GLN A 206 -3.70 24.38 -10.20
C GLN A 206 -4.56 24.53 -8.92
N THR A 207 -4.00 25.03 -7.84
CA THR A 207 -4.67 25.13 -6.54
C THR A 207 -5.40 26.46 -6.39
N SER A 208 -6.71 26.43 -6.20
CA SER A 208 -7.56 27.59 -5.89
C SER A 208 -7.66 27.87 -4.38
N ASP A 209 -7.47 26.85 -3.54
CA ASP A 209 -7.55 26.99 -2.08
C ASP A 209 -6.29 27.64 -1.53
N GLU A 210 -6.46 28.82 -0.90
CA GLU A 210 -5.38 29.66 -0.38
C GLU A 210 -4.61 29.00 0.77
N LYS A 211 -5.26 28.18 1.60
CA LYS A 211 -4.61 27.46 2.70
C LYS A 211 -3.66 26.38 2.15
N THR A 212 -4.15 25.62 1.18
CA THR A 212 -3.34 24.60 0.49
C THR A 212 -2.20 25.25 -0.29
N ARG A 213 -2.45 26.38 -0.96
CA ARG A 213 -1.42 27.12 -1.69
C ARG A 213 -0.27 27.51 -0.77
N ARG A 214 -0.53 28.21 0.36
CA ARG A 214 0.49 28.59 1.34
C ARG A 214 1.28 27.40 1.89
N TYR A 215 0.60 26.28 2.15
CA TYR A 215 1.27 25.06 2.58
C TYR A 215 2.25 24.53 1.51
N LEU A 216 1.85 24.51 0.24
CA LEU A 216 2.70 24.06 -0.87
C LEU A 216 3.86 25.04 -1.14
N GLU A 217 3.63 26.36 -1.07
CA GLU A 217 4.64 27.39 -1.25
C GLU A 217 5.74 27.32 -0.18
N LYS A 218 5.35 27.11 1.09
CA LYS A 218 6.31 26.92 2.18
C LYS A 218 7.22 25.72 1.92
N ARG A 219 6.65 24.61 1.41
CA ARG A 219 7.39 23.41 1.05
C ARG A 219 8.27 23.61 -0.18
N LEU A 220 7.77 24.31 -1.17
CA LEU A 220 8.54 24.67 -2.36
C LEU A 220 9.77 25.51 -1.98
N LYS A 221 9.60 26.52 -1.15
CA LYS A 221 10.71 27.36 -0.66
C LYS A 221 11.80 26.53 0.02
N ALA A 222 11.41 25.56 0.88
CA ALA A 222 12.39 24.68 1.54
C ALA A 222 13.15 23.81 0.53
N LEU A 223 12.47 23.22 -0.47
CA LEU A 223 13.14 22.42 -1.52
C LEU A 223 14.03 23.27 -2.42
N GLU A 224 13.66 24.50 -2.75
CA GLU A 224 14.49 25.44 -3.54
C GLU A 224 15.77 25.78 -2.81
N ILE A 225 15.70 26.00 -1.49
CA ILE A 225 16.88 26.22 -0.64
C ILE A 225 17.77 24.99 -0.65
N VAL A 226 17.21 23.79 -0.41
CA VAL A 226 18.00 22.54 -0.47
C VAL A 226 18.68 22.38 -1.82
N TYR A 227 17.97 22.62 -2.92
CA TYR A 227 18.53 22.49 -4.27
C TYR A 227 19.68 23.48 -4.52
N THR A 228 19.57 24.71 -4.02
CA THR A 228 20.63 25.73 -4.07
C THR A 228 21.86 25.28 -3.28
N LEU A 229 21.66 24.77 -2.06
CA LEU A 229 22.73 24.24 -1.23
C LEU A 229 23.38 22.99 -1.86
N GLU A 230 22.61 22.09 -2.48
CA GLU A 230 23.15 20.93 -3.22
C GLU A 230 24.04 21.37 -4.39
N LYS A 231 23.69 22.45 -5.09
CA LYS A 231 24.57 23.02 -6.14
C LYS A 231 25.86 23.59 -5.53
N ALA A 232 25.77 24.33 -4.42
CA ALA A 232 26.92 24.86 -3.72
C ALA A 232 27.87 23.76 -3.21
N VAL A 233 27.31 22.66 -2.67
CA VAL A 233 28.08 21.46 -2.27
C VAL A 233 28.80 20.82 -3.45
N LYS A 234 28.15 20.73 -4.63
CA LYS A 234 28.78 20.21 -5.85
C LYS A 234 29.91 21.10 -6.32
N GLU A 235 29.74 22.44 -6.27
CA GLU A 235 30.80 23.41 -6.59
C GLU A 235 31.97 23.29 -5.62
N TYR A 236 31.71 23.15 -4.32
CA TYR A 236 32.77 22.89 -3.32
C TYR A 236 33.55 21.62 -3.64
N LYS A 237 32.83 20.51 -3.94
CA LYS A 237 33.47 19.26 -4.35
C LYS A 237 34.34 19.42 -5.60
N LYS A 238 33.87 20.20 -6.58
CA LYS A 238 34.64 20.46 -7.81
C LYS A 238 35.94 21.21 -7.53
N ARG A 239 35.92 22.20 -6.60
CA ARG A 239 37.09 22.99 -6.23
C ARG A 239 38.09 22.25 -5.34
N PHE A 240 37.58 21.49 -4.36
CA PHE A 240 38.39 20.90 -3.28
C PHE A 240 38.51 19.37 -3.37
N GLN A 241 37.92 18.71 -4.39
CA GLN A 241 37.92 17.27 -4.61
C GLN A 241 37.37 16.41 -3.44
N LYS A 242 36.62 17.05 -2.53
CA LYS A 242 35.98 16.43 -1.36
C LYS A 242 34.70 17.16 -1.01
N TYR A 243 33.78 16.47 -0.33
CA TYR A 243 32.58 17.12 0.19
C TYR A 243 32.90 17.99 1.40
N PRO A 244 32.14 19.09 1.63
CA PRO A 244 32.29 19.89 2.83
C PRO A 244 31.88 19.09 4.08
N LYS A 245 32.55 19.27 5.20
CA LYS A 245 32.19 18.62 6.48
C LYS A 245 30.88 19.15 7.06
N ASN A 246 30.60 20.42 6.82
CA ASN A 246 29.38 21.13 7.21
C ASN A 246 29.11 22.25 6.19
N LEU A 247 27.95 22.88 6.28
CA LEU A 247 27.58 23.95 5.36
C LEU A 247 28.36 25.26 5.60
N ASP A 248 28.92 25.47 6.79
CA ASP A 248 29.75 26.64 7.08
C ASP A 248 31.03 26.66 6.22
N ALA A 249 31.53 25.48 5.84
CA ALA A 249 32.65 25.38 4.91
C ALA A 249 32.37 25.99 3.53
N LEU A 250 31.10 26.10 3.11
CA LEU A 250 30.70 26.77 1.87
C LEU A 250 30.88 28.31 1.99
N ILE A 251 30.57 28.86 3.17
CA ILE A 251 30.79 30.32 3.46
C ILE A 251 32.27 30.60 3.48
N GLN A 252 33.04 29.77 4.20
CA GLN A 252 34.51 29.95 4.31
C GLN A 252 35.21 29.84 2.95
N ALA A 253 34.63 29.05 2.02
CA ALA A 253 35.13 28.91 0.66
C ALA A 253 34.64 30.03 -0.31
N GLY A 254 33.81 30.97 0.18
CA GLY A 254 33.24 32.06 -0.63
C GLY A 254 32.28 31.53 -1.74
N ILE A 255 31.63 30.39 -1.54
CA ILE A 255 30.68 29.82 -2.48
C ILE A 255 29.26 30.33 -2.23
N ILE A 256 28.93 30.60 -0.96
CA ILE A 256 27.71 31.27 -0.51
C ILE A 256 28.04 32.33 0.50
N ASP A 257 27.22 33.37 0.59
CA ASP A 257 27.45 34.50 1.56
C ASP A 257 26.96 34.15 2.96
N ASN A 258 25.82 33.48 3.07
CA ASN A 258 25.21 33.07 4.33
C ASN A 258 24.40 31.77 4.18
N LEU A 259 24.10 31.12 5.33
CA LEU A 259 23.19 29.99 5.35
C LEU A 259 21.74 30.48 5.39
N PRO A 260 20.90 30.02 4.49
CA PRO A 260 19.46 30.33 4.50
C PRO A 260 18.76 29.69 5.70
N GLU A 261 17.72 30.35 6.18
CA GLU A 261 16.85 29.81 7.23
C GLU A 261 15.90 28.74 6.66
N ASP A 262 15.70 27.67 7.44
CA ASP A 262 14.70 26.67 7.12
C ASP A 262 13.29 27.22 7.40
N PRO A 263 12.39 27.26 6.40
CA PRO A 263 11.01 27.72 6.58
C PRO A 263 10.22 26.96 7.66
N TYR A 264 10.67 25.76 8.04
CA TYR A 264 10.07 24.93 9.09
C TYR A 264 10.77 25.05 10.45
N GLY A 265 11.71 25.99 10.59
CA GLY A 265 12.43 26.26 11.85
C GLY A 265 13.48 25.20 12.21
N GLY A 266 13.89 24.38 11.25
CA GLY A 266 15.01 23.44 11.39
C GLY A 266 16.35 24.08 11.00
N LYS A 267 17.35 23.21 10.76
CA LYS A 267 18.66 23.57 10.21
C LYS A 267 18.97 22.70 9.01
N PHE A 268 19.56 23.28 7.99
CA PHE A 268 20.10 22.50 6.88
C PHE A 268 21.43 21.86 7.29
N VAL A 269 21.64 20.62 6.87
CA VAL A 269 22.84 19.83 7.13
C VAL A 269 23.31 19.16 5.85
N VAL A 270 24.61 18.98 5.70
CA VAL A 270 25.20 18.19 4.62
C VAL A 270 25.67 16.85 5.18
N LEU A 271 25.34 15.76 4.47
CA LEU A 271 25.78 14.42 4.80
C LEU A 271 27.13 14.10 4.12
N GLU A 272 27.82 13.04 4.57
CA GLU A 272 29.12 12.60 4.03
C GLU A 272 29.09 12.36 2.52
N ASN A 273 27.95 11.95 1.97
CA ASN A 273 27.77 11.75 0.54
C ASN A 273 27.45 13.05 -0.25
N GLY A 274 27.47 14.20 0.43
CA GLY A 274 27.22 15.52 -0.16
C GLY A 274 25.75 15.88 -0.36
N ARG A 275 24.80 15.07 0.14
CA ARG A 275 23.37 15.40 0.11
C ARG A 275 23.03 16.40 1.19
N VAL A 276 22.09 17.28 0.89
CA VAL A 276 21.59 18.27 1.85
C VAL A 276 20.23 17.84 2.37
N TYR A 277 20.05 17.90 3.66
CA TYR A 277 18.79 17.63 4.36
C TYR A 277 18.45 18.78 5.30
N THR A 278 17.22 18.75 5.82
CA THR A 278 16.79 19.63 6.90
C THR A 278 16.39 18.83 8.13
N THR A 279 16.76 19.31 9.31
CA THR A 279 16.38 18.68 10.59
C THR A 279 14.89 18.84 10.93
N SER A 280 14.15 19.67 10.21
CA SER A 280 12.70 19.79 10.34
C SER A 280 11.94 18.66 9.65
N GLU A 281 12.62 17.87 8.79
CA GLU A 281 11.98 16.85 7.93
C GLU A 281 10.81 17.39 7.10
N LEU A 282 10.76 18.70 6.88
CA LEU A 282 9.65 19.42 6.26
C LEU A 282 8.31 19.22 7.00
N LEU A 283 8.36 19.09 8.30
CA LEU A 283 7.19 18.99 9.17
C LEU A 283 7.04 20.28 10.00
N GLU A 284 5.82 20.73 10.20
CA GLU A 284 5.54 21.80 11.15
C GLU A 284 5.76 21.28 12.57
N LYS A 285 6.55 21.99 13.35
CA LYS A 285 6.64 21.70 14.79
C LYS A 285 5.26 21.98 15.40
N ARG A 286 4.69 20.96 16.03
CA ARG A 286 3.47 21.09 16.85
C ARG A 286 3.76 21.88 18.11
#